data_eead5ee49c61e961102888022023e5d8
#
_entry.id   eead5ee49c61e961102888022023e5d8
#
_cell.length_a   1.000
_cell.length_b   1.000
_cell.length_c   1.000
_cell.angle_alpha   90.00
_cell.angle_beta   90.00
_cell.angle_gamma   90.00
#
_symmetry.space_group_name_H-M   'P 1'
#
loop_
_entity.id
_entity.type
_entity.pdbx_description
1 polymer ?
#
loop_
_entity_poly.entity_id
_entity_poly.type
_entity_poly.pdbx_seq_one_letter_code
_entity_poly.pdbx_strand_id
1 'polypeptide(L)'
;MTGEPARVRQMWHLMEPLHAVLYYAPAAFEEAAALGHDTEERWASYFAWRAAPLGAAGADEVVRTFHSFAPRVVDRHVPAGWAVADPDAVLAARLRAVDRTYRALFGDRVEGAGFAEAAALARRAAEAAAPGVPGGLGAANSALPWPDAPHLTLWHAATVLREHRGDGHIAALTGAGLDPVESLVSFAAVGAAPAEVFASRGWSAEEWGAARLRLQERGLLAADGTATDTGRELRAKVELRTDEEAAAPWRALGEPERERLVQLLGEPWLEVIGSGLLPSANTLGIGKV
;
A
#
# COMPACT_ATOMS: atom_id res chain seq x y z
N MET A 1 -6.44 22.52 -5.87
CA MET A 1 -5.90 22.28 -4.51
C MET A 1 -4.38 22.49 -4.56
N THR A 2 -3.91 23.65 -4.11
CA THR A 2 -2.48 24.02 -4.08
C THR A 2 -2.04 24.13 -2.62
N GLY A 3 -1.74 23.03 -1.97
CA GLY A 3 -1.31 23.01 -0.58
C GLY A 3 -0.44 21.79 -0.29
N GLU A 4 0.19 21.76 0.87
CA GLU A 4 1.04 20.64 1.29
C GLU A 4 0.32 19.26 1.20
N PRO A 5 -0.94 19.10 1.64
CA PRO A 5 -1.63 17.81 1.53
C PRO A 5 -1.74 17.29 0.08
N ALA A 6 -2.01 18.18 -0.89
CA ALA A 6 -2.08 17.78 -2.29
C ALA A 6 -0.72 17.32 -2.83
N ARG A 7 0.38 17.94 -2.40
CA ARG A 7 1.74 17.54 -2.77
C ARG A 7 2.11 16.20 -2.12
N VAL A 8 1.73 15.95 -0.87
CA VAL A 8 1.91 14.66 -0.19
C VAL A 8 1.17 13.56 -0.94
N ARG A 9 -0.07 13.81 -1.35
CA ARG A 9 -0.86 12.89 -2.17
C ARG A 9 -0.22 12.60 -3.52
N GLN A 10 0.32 13.62 -4.19
CA GLN A 10 1.08 13.44 -5.44
C GLN A 10 2.27 12.49 -5.25
N MET A 11 3.04 12.66 -4.18
CA MET A 11 4.17 11.78 -3.89
C MET A 11 3.72 10.33 -3.67
N TRP A 12 2.60 10.13 -2.96
CA TRP A 12 2.03 8.79 -2.81
C TRP A 12 1.63 8.19 -4.17
N HIS A 13 0.96 8.95 -5.04
CA HIS A 13 0.59 8.48 -6.38
C HIS A 13 1.78 8.05 -7.23
N LEU A 14 2.94 8.68 -7.06
CA LEU A 14 4.19 8.31 -7.75
C LEU A 14 4.84 7.06 -7.14
N MET A 15 4.81 6.92 -5.81
CA MET A 15 5.49 5.83 -5.11
C MET A 15 4.69 4.53 -5.07
N GLU A 16 3.37 4.61 -4.96
CA GLU A 16 2.52 3.42 -4.81
C GLU A 16 2.64 2.42 -5.96
N PRO A 17 2.61 2.80 -7.25
CA PRO A 17 2.79 1.87 -8.35
C PRO A 17 4.16 1.17 -8.33
N LEU A 18 5.22 1.91 -8.00
CA LEU A 18 6.58 1.36 -7.89
C LEU A 18 6.64 0.28 -6.80
N HIS A 19 6.02 0.52 -5.65
CA HIS A 19 5.92 -0.49 -4.60
C HIS A 19 5.06 -1.68 -5.03
N ALA A 20 3.89 -1.42 -5.65
CA ALA A 20 2.84 -2.41 -5.87
C ALA A 20 3.20 -3.49 -6.89
N VAL A 21 4.19 -3.30 -7.78
CA VAL A 21 4.60 -4.29 -8.78
C VAL A 21 4.90 -5.66 -8.17
N LEU A 22 5.41 -5.70 -6.94
CA LEU A 22 5.66 -6.95 -6.21
C LEU A 22 4.44 -7.87 -6.14
N TYR A 23 3.23 -7.31 -6.06
CA TYR A 23 2.02 -8.11 -5.87
C TYR A 23 1.41 -8.63 -7.17
N TYR A 24 1.96 -8.23 -8.32
CA TYR A 24 1.37 -8.53 -9.64
C TYR A 24 2.38 -9.03 -10.67
N ALA A 25 3.67 -8.83 -10.44
CA ALA A 25 4.69 -9.21 -11.41
C ALA A 25 4.86 -10.73 -11.50
N PRO A 26 5.05 -11.29 -12.72
CA PRO A 26 5.31 -12.72 -12.90
C PRO A 26 6.47 -13.23 -12.03
N ALA A 27 7.56 -12.46 -11.93
CA ALA A 27 8.72 -12.81 -11.10
C ALA A 27 8.36 -13.01 -9.62
N ALA A 28 7.35 -12.28 -9.09
CA ALA A 28 6.90 -12.47 -7.72
C ALA A 28 6.19 -13.82 -7.52
N PHE A 29 5.37 -14.24 -8.48
CA PHE A 29 4.73 -15.56 -8.44
C PHE A 29 5.75 -16.70 -8.63
N GLU A 30 6.76 -16.52 -9.47
CA GLU A 30 7.86 -17.49 -9.64
C GLU A 30 8.68 -17.65 -8.35
N GLU A 31 9.03 -16.56 -7.68
CA GLU A 31 9.71 -16.59 -6.39
C GLU A 31 8.82 -17.19 -5.28
N ALA A 32 7.51 -16.91 -5.28
CA ALA A 32 6.55 -17.53 -4.37
C ALA A 32 6.47 -19.05 -4.57
N ALA A 33 6.37 -19.50 -5.82
CA ALA A 33 6.37 -20.93 -6.16
C ALA A 33 7.68 -21.62 -5.75
N ALA A 34 8.83 -20.94 -5.93
CA ALA A 34 10.13 -21.46 -5.52
C ALA A 34 10.24 -21.61 -3.99
N LEU A 35 9.54 -20.81 -3.22
CA LEU A 35 9.40 -20.97 -1.77
C LEU A 35 8.41 -22.08 -1.38
N GLY A 36 7.58 -22.56 -2.30
CA GLY A 36 6.55 -23.58 -2.05
C GLY A 36 5.14 -23.01 -1.80
N HIS A 37 4.93 -21.70 -1.96
CA HIS A 37 3.58 -21.14 -1.88
C HIS A 37 2.73 -21.57 -3.07
N ASP A 38 1.44 -21.79 -2.82
CA ASP A 38 0.44 -21.92 -3.87
C ASP A 38 0.32 -20.58 -4.62
N THR A 39 0.33 -20.65 -5.94
CA THR A 39 0.23 -19.49 -6.84
C THR A 39 -1.00 -19.52 -7.75
N GLU A 40 -1.89 -20.50 -7.59
CA GLU A 40 -3.20 -20.51 -8.26
C GLU A 40 -4.03 -19.31 -7.79
N GLU A 41 -3.93 -19.00 -6.50
CA GLU A 41 -4.48 -17.78 -5.90
C GLU A 41 -3.34 -16.90 -5.38
N ARG A 42 -3.36 -15.60 -5.72
CA ARG A 42 -2.31 -14.65 -5.29
C ARG A 42 -2.24 -14.42 -3.77
N TRP A 43 -3.27 -14.83 -3.00
CA TRP A 43 -3.40 -14.42 -1.61
C TRP A 43 -2.38 -15.06 -0.67
N ALA A 44 -1.98 -16.31 -0.90
CA ALA A 44 -0.96 -16.96 -0.10
C ALA A 44 0.35 -16.16 -0.14
N SER A 45 0.84 -15.83 -1.34
CA SER A 45 2.05 -15.03 -1.50
C SER A 45 1.87 -13.57 -1.09
N TYR A 46 0.70 -12.95 -1.35
CA TYR A 46 0.42 -11.57 -0.96
C TYR A 46 0.55 -11.35 0.55
N PHE A 47 -0.06 -12.24 1.36
CA PHE A 47 0.03 -12.13 2.82
C PHE A 47 1.46 -12.35 3.29
N ALA A 48 2.17 -13.33 2.75
CA ALA A 48 3.58 -13.57 3.07
C ALA A 48 4.46 -12.35 2.72
N TRP A 49 4.37 -11.84 1.48
CA TRP A 49 5.15 -10.67 1.04
C TRP A 49 4.96 -9.45 1.93
N ARG A 50 3.72 -9.16 2.28
CA ARG A 50 3.39 -7.94 3.01
C ARG A 50 3.62 -8.05 4.51
N ALA A 51 3.40 -9.24 5.11
CA ALA A 51 3.53 -9.44 6.54
C ALA A 51 4.95 -9.79 7.00
N ALA A 52 5.83 -10.29 6.12
CA ALA A 52 7.19 -10.73 6.49
C ALA A 52 8.02 -9.70 7.30
N PRO A 53 7.90 -8.37 7.09
CA PRO A 53 8.58 -7.39 7.94
C PRO A 53 8.19 -7.44 9.42
N LEU A 54 7.01 -7.98 9.75
CA LEU A 54 6.54 -8.18 11.13
C LEU A 54 7.13 -9.45 11.78
N GLY A 55 7.97 -10.19 11.06
CA GLY A 55 8.38 -11.53 11.45
C GLY A 55 7.26 -12.57 11.23
N ALA A 56 7.30 -13.67 11.98
CA ALA A 56 6.25 -14.70 11.95
C ALA A 56 5.01 -14.25 12.74
N ALA A 57 4.46 -13.09 12.37
CA ALA A 57 3.31 -12.49 13.03
C ALA A 57 2.09 -13.43 13.00
N GLY A 58 1.32 -13.42 14.09
CA GLY A 58 0.05 -14.17 14.16
C GLY A 58 -1.07 -13.49 13.38
N ALA A 59 -2.14 -14.23 13.13
CA ALA A 59 -3.28 -13.73 12.36
C ALA A 59 -3.92 -12.47 12.97
N ASP A 60 -4.10 -12.43 14.29
CA ASP A 60 -4.66 -11.25 14.98
C ASP A 60 -3.84 -9.98 14.76
N GLU A 61 -2.52 -10.09 14.73
CA GLU A 61 -1.62 -8.98 14.46
C GLU A 61 -1.76 -8.49 13.01
N VAL A 62 -1.80 -9.41 12.07
CA VAL A 62 -1.98 -9.09 10.65
C VAL A 62 -3.38 -8.53 10.37
N VAL A 63 -4.44 -9.03 11.02
CA VAL A 63 -5.79 -8.45 10.94
C VAL A 63 -5.78 -6.97 11.34
N ARG A 64 -5.17 -6.65 12.48
CA ARG A 64 -5.06 -5.26 12.94
C ARG A 64 -4.27 -4.38 11.98
N THR A 65 -3.13 -4.89 11.51
CA THR A 65 -2.17 -4.14 10.71
C THR A 65 -2.62 -3.96 9.26
N PHE A 66 -3.31 -4.95 8.68
CA PHE A 66 -3.85 -4.85 7.32
C PHE A 66 -5.24 -4.19 7.27
N HIS A 67 -5.92 -4.14 8.40
CA HIS A 67 -7.20 -3.48 8.64
C HIS A 67 -8.36 -3.93 7.73
N SER A 68 -8.22 -3.82 6.42
CA SER A 68 -9.33 -3.95 5.45
C SER A 68 -9.80 -5.38 5.18
N PHE A 69 -9.06 -6.41 5.61
CA PHE A 69 -9.42 -7.82 5.36
C PHE A 69 -10.30 -8.39 6.46
N ALA A 70 -11.27 -9.21 6.08
CA ALA A 70 -12.02 -10.01 7.04
C ALA A 70 -11.08 -11.00 7.76
N PRO A 71 -11.22 -11.18 9.09
CA PRO A 71 -10.33 -12.05 9.87
C PRO A 71 -10.17 -13.45 9.27
N ARG A 72 -11.26 -14.06 8.80
CA ARG A 72 -11.26 -15.39 8.18
C ARG A 72 -10.35 -15.53 6.96
N VAL A 73 -10.12 -14.44 6.23
CA VAL A 73 -9.18 -14.44 5.09
C VAL A 73 -7.75 -14.46 5.58
N VAL A 74 -7.44 -13.66 6.59
CA VAL A 74 -6.12 -13.61 7.21
C VAL A 74 -5.80 -14.96 7.87
N ASP A 75 -6.73 -15.50 8.65
CA ASP A 75 -6.61 -16.80 9.35
C ASP A 75 -6.27 -17.96 8.40
N ARG A 76 -6.79 -17.91 7.18
CA ARG A 76 -6.52 -18.93 6.15
C ARG A 76 -5.07 -18.91 5.68
N HIS A 77 -4.47 -17.74 5.56
CA HIS A 77 -3.20 -17.57 4.84
C HIS A 77 -1.99 -17.32 5.75
N VAL A 78 -2.16 -16.60 6.85
CA VAL A 78 -1.01 -16.13 7.63
C VAL A 78 -0.31 -17.25 8.40
N PRO A 79 -0.97 -18.06 9.24
CA PRO A 79 -0.28 -19.15 9.92
C PRO A 79 0.30 -20.18 8.94
N ALA A 80 -0.45 -20.50 7.89
CA ALA A 80 -0.03 -21.46 6.86
C ALA A 80 1.19 -20.94 6.07
N GLY A 81 1.26 -19.65 5.80
CA GLY A 81 2.38 -19.04 5.07
C GLY A 81 3.72 -19.25 5.76
N TRP A 82 3.77 -19.13 7.09
CA TRP A 82 5.00 -19.33 7.87
C TRP A 82 5.42 -20.79 8.00
N ALA A 83 4.51 -21.73 7.80
CA ALA A 83 4.84 -23.15 7.68
C ALA A 83 5.49 -23.49 6.32
N VAL A 84 5.24 -22.70 5.29
CA VAL A 84 5.82 -22.85 3.95
C VAL A 84 7.23 -22.25 3.88
N ALA A 85 7.37 -20.99 4.31
CA ALA A 85 8.65 -20.30 4.30
C ALA A 85 8.72 -19.33 5.49
N ASP A 86 9.90 -19.24 6.12
CA ASP A 86 10.14 -18.28 7.19
C ASP A 86 10.20 -16.84 6.65
N PRO A 87 9.98 -15.82 7.50
CA PRO A 87 9.98 -14.43 7.09
C PRO A 87 11.27 -13.97 6.40
N ASP A 88 12.45 -14.45 6.81
CA ASP A 88 13.71 -14.05 6.22
C ASP A 88 13.85 -14.59 4.78
N ALA A 89 13.45 -15.84 4.55
CA ALA A 89 13.39 -16.42 3.21
C ALA A 89 12.42 -15.66 2.30
N VAL A 90 11.25 -15.26 2.83
CA VAL A 90 10.25 -14.43 2.15
C VAL A 90 10.84 -13.06 1.80
N LEU A 91 11.51 -12.38 2.75
CA LEU A 91 12.11 -11.07 2.51
C LEU A 91 13.20 -11.14 1.43
N ALA A 92 14.04 -12.18 1.45
CA ALA A 92 15.06 -12.39 0.43
C ALA A 92 14.43 -12.62 -0.96
N ALA A 93 13.40 -13.46 -1.05
CA ALA A 93 12.69 -13.73 -2.30
C ALA A 93 11.97 -12.48 -2.82
N ARG A 94 11.41 -11.66 -1.93
CA ARG A 94 10.80 -10.36 -2.25
C ARG A 94 11.78 -9.44 -2.99
N LEU A 95 13.01 -9.34 -2.51
CA LEU A 95 14.05 -8.53 -3.18
C LEU A 95 14.42 -9.09 -4.55
N ARG A 96 14.57 -10.43 -4.69
CA ARG A 96 14.83 -11.05 -6.00
C ARG A 96 13.70 -10.83 -7.00
N ALA A 97 12.44 -10.94 -6.54
CA ALA A 97 11.27 -10.67 -7.36
C ALA A 97 11.26 -9.24 -7.89
N VAL A 98 11.58 -8.27 -7.03
CA VAL A 98 11.65 -6.85 -7.39
C VAL A 98 12.82 -6.57 -8.33
N ASP A 99 14.02 -7.11 -8.06
CA ASP A 99 15.18 -6.97 -8.94
C ASP A 99 14.85 -7.41 -10.36
N ARG A 100 14.30 -8.61 -10.51
CA ARG A 100 13.90 -9.16 -11.81
C ARG A 100 12.82 -8.32 -12.49
N THR A 101 11.83 -7.87 -11.73
CA THR A 101 10.74 -7.04 -12.25
C THR A 101 11.24 -5.68 -12.73
N TYR A 102 12.08 -5.01 -11.94
CA TYR A 102 12.62 -3.70 -12.29
C TYR A 102 13.57 -3.77 -13.48
N ARG A 103 14.40 -4.79 -13.55
CA ARG A 103 15.26 -5.04 -14.73
C ARG A 103 14.42 -5.32 -15.99
N ALA A 104 13.32 -6.05 -15.86
CA ALA A 104 12.41 -6.28 -17.00
C ALA A 104 11.70 -5.01 -17.46
N LEU A 105 11.32 -4.11 -16.54
CA LEU A 105 10.64 -2.86 -16.87
C LEU A 105 11.59 -1.77 -17.38
N PHE A 106 12.75 -1.61 -16.74
CA PHE A 106 13.62 -0.44 -16.92
C PHE A 106 14.96 -0.75 -17.59
N GLY A 107 15.28 -2.03 -17.83
CA GLY A 107 16.55 -2.46 -18.42
C GLY A 107 17.76 -1.98 -17.62
N ASP A 108 18.84 -1.61 -18.32
CA ASP A 108 20.09 -1.16 -17.72
C ASP A 108 19.99 0.18 -16.96
N ARG A 109 18.89 0.90 -17.13
CA ARG A 109 18.64 2.17 -16.42
C ARG A 109 18.57 1.99 -14.90
N VAL A 110 18.26 0.77 -14.40
CA VAL A 110 18.24 0.46 -12.95
C VAL A 110 19.59 0.72 -12.27
N GLU A 111 20.69 0.67 -13.02
CA GLU A 111 22.06 0.96 -12.55
C GLU A 111 22.50 2.40 -12.89
N GLY A 112 21.65 3.16 -13.57
CA GLY A 112 21.96 4.50 -14.03
C GLY A 112 21.89 5.57 -12.92
N ALA A 113 22.52 6.73 -13.20
CA ALA A 113 22.57 7.86 -12.27
C ALA A 113 21.20 8.38 -11.84
N GLY A 114 20.17 8.31 -12.71
CA GLY A 114 18.81 8.70 -12.40
C GLY A 114 18.17 7.83 -11.31
N PHE A 115 18.32 6.52 -11.38
CA PHE A 115 17.87 5.60 -10.32
C PHE A 115 18.67 5.80 -9.03
N ALA A 116 19.98 6.00 -9.11
CA ALA A 116 20.81 6.25 -7.94
C ALA A 116 20.41 7.54 -7.21
N GLU A 117 20.16 8.62 -7.96
CA GLU A 117 19.70 9.90 -7.40
C GLU A 117 18.28 9.75 -6.79
N ALA A 118 17.34 9.13 -7.52
CA ALA A 118 15.98 8.89 -7.02
C ALA A 118 15.98 8.04 -5.74
N ALA A 119 16.82 6.99 -5.70
CA ALA A 119 16.99 6.13 -4.53
C ALA A 119 17.52 6.91 -3.32
N ALA A 120 18.53 7.76 -3.51
CA ALA A 120 19.11 8.56 -2.44
C ALA A 120 18.09 9.56 -1.85
N LEU A 121 17.31 10.24 -2.71
CA LEU A 121 16.27 11.17 -2.27
C LEU A 121 15.12 10.45 -1.57
N ALA A 122 14.62 9.36 -2.15
CA ALA A 122 13.53 8.56 -1.58
C ALA A 122 13.94 7.93 -0.24
N ARG A 123 15.18 7.43 -0.12
CA ARG A 123 15.72 6.89 1.13
C ARG A 123 15.75 7.95 2.23
N ARG A 124 16.22 9.15 1.96
CA ARG A 124 16.24 10.25 2.95
C ARG A 124 14.83 10.58 3.44
N ALA A 125 13.84 10.61 2.56
CA ALA A 125 12.45 10.77 2.95
C ALA A 125 11.96 9.60 3.80
N ALA A 126 12.27 8.35 3.41
CA ALA A 126 11.85 7.15 4.15
C ALA A 126 12.51 7.05 5.53
N GLU A 127 13.79 7.43 5.67
CA GLU A 127 14.47 7.50 6.97
C GLU A 127 13.81 8.53 7.90
N ALA A 128 13.25 9.62 7.36
CA ALA A 128 12.50 10.60 8.14
C ALA A 128 11.05 10.16 8.48
N ALA A 129 10.55 9.07 7.89
CA ALA A 129 9.26 8.46 8.25
C ALA A 129 9.34 7.67 9.57
N ALA A 130 10.53 7.30 10.01
CA ALA A 130 10.74 6.62 11.30
C ALA A 130 10.55 7.61 12.47
N PRO A 131 10.02 7.17 13.62
CA PRO A 131 9.77 5.78 14.01
C PRO A 131 8.41 5.20 13.58
N GLY A 132 7.53 5.93 12.90
CA GLY A 132 6.22 5.43 12.47
C GLY A 132 5.28 5.06 13.63
N VAL A 133 4.18 4.40 13.32
CA VAL A 133 3.25 3.85 14.31
C VAL A 133 3.87 2.57 14.90
N PRO A 134 4.06 2.46 16.24
CA PRO A 134 4.60 1.25 16.85
C PRO A 134 3.77 0.02 16.48
N GLY A 135 4.43 -1.03 15.97
CA GLY A 135 3.78 -2.25 15.50
C GLY A 135 3.08 -2.12 14.14
N GLY A 136 3.20 -0.98 13.46
CA GLY A 136 2.72 -0.77 12.10
C GLY A 136 3.70 -1.27 11.03
N LEU A 137 3.21 -1.40 9.81
CA LEU A 137 4.01 -1.85 8.66
C LEU A 137 5.08 -0.83 8.26
N GLY A 138 4.83 0.46 8.44
CA GLY A 138 5.81 1.51 8.21
C GLY A 138 7.05 1.31 9.08
N ALA A 139 6.85 1.16 10.40
CA ALA A 139 7.92 0.90 11.35
C ALA A 139 8.65 -0.42 11.07
N ALA A 140 7.89 -1.50 10.80
CA ALA A 140 8.47 -2.82 10.51
C ALA A 140 9.34 -2.81 9.24
N ASN A 141 8.91 -2.17 8.17
CA ASN A 141 9.71 -2.03 6.96
C ASN A 141 10.92 -1.11 7.15
N SER A 142 10.80 -0.02 7.94
CA SER A 142 11.91 0.89 8.25
C SER A 142 13.05 0.22 9.05
N ALA A 143 12.73 -0.83 9.81
CA ALA A 143 13.70 -1.58 10.59
C ALA A 143 14.52 -2.60 9.75
N LEU A 144 14.12 -2.87 8.52
CA LEU A 144 14.83 -3.79 7.63
C LEU A 144 16.12 -3.15 7.09
N PRO A 145 17.16 -3.96 6.81
CA PRO A 145 18.39 -3.45 6.21
C PRO A 145 18.13 -2.87 4.83
N TRP A 146 18.80 -1.76 4.51
CA TRP A 146 18.74 -1.15 3.20
C TRP A 146 19.47 -2.00 2.16
N PRO A 147 18.86 -2.28 1.00
CA PRO A 147 19.56 -2.92 -0.11
C PRO A 147 20.62 -1.99 -0.70
N ASP A 148 21.71 -2.56 -1.26
CA ASP A 148 22.79 -1.78 -1.86
C ASP A 148 22.44 -1.29 -3.28
N ALA A 149 21.71 -2.09 -4.08
CA ALA A 149 21.36 -1.74 -5.45
C ALA A 149 20.38 -0.57 -5.51
N PRO A 150 20.63 0.48 -6.32
CA PRO A 150 19.80 1.69 -6.34
C PRO A 150 18.30 1.45 -6.56
N HIS A 151 17.96 0.59 -7.51
CA HIS A 151 16.55 0.27 -7.80
C HIS A 151 15.86 -0.48 -6.65
N LEU A 152 16.57 -1.34 -5.93
CA LEU A 152 16.05 -2.01 -4.74
C LEU A 152 15.92 -1.03 -3.56
N THR A 153 16.88 -0.12 -3.41
CA THR A 153 16.80 0.97 -2.43
C THR A 153 15.60 1.86 -2.71
N LEU A 154 15.35 2.23 -3.97
CA LEU A 154 14.18 3.03 -4.37
C LEU A 154 12.87 2.30 -4.06
N TRP A 155 12.78 1.01 -4.42
CA TRP A 155 11.60 0.20 -4.11
C TRP A 155 11.37 0.06 -2.60
N HIS A 156 12.44 -0.17 -1.83
CA HIS A 156 12.34 -0.27 -0.37
C HIS A 156 11.87 1.05 0.26
N ALA A 157 12.42 2.18 -0.19
CA ALA A 157 11.97 3.50 0.23
C ALA A 157 10.49 3.73 -0.10
N ALA A 158 10.06 3.39 -1.32
CA ALA A 158 8.65 3.45 -1.71
C ALA A 158 7.77 2.59 -0.80
N THR A 159 8.24 1.40 -0.41
CA THR A 159 7.55 0.51 0.53
C THR A 159 7.41 1.14 1.91
N VAL A 160 8.48 1.68 2.49
CA VAL A 160 8.45 2.35 3.79
C VAL A 160 7.48 3.53 3.78
N LEU A 161 7.56 4.41 2.78
CA LEU A 161 6.72 5.59 2.66
C LEU A 161 5.25 5.24 2.43
N ARG A 162 4.98 4.22 1.65
CA ARG A 162 3.64 3.70 1.41
C ARG A 162 3.03 3.12 2.68
N GLU A 163 3.78 2.29 3.42
CA GLU A 163 3.25 1.69 4.64
C GLU A 163 3.14 2.71 5.78
N HIS A 164 4.05 3.67 5.88
CA HIS A 164 3.91 4.81 6.80
C HIS A 164 2.61 5.59 6.55
N ARG A 165 2.28 5.90 5.28
CA ARG A 165 1.01 6.53 4.93
C ARG A 165 -0.18 5.61 5.24
N GLY A 166 -0.02 4.30 5.01
CA GLY A 166 -1.04 3.29 5.30
C GLY A 166 -1.40 3.22 6.78
N ASP A 167 -0.40 3.22 7.65
CA ASP A 167 -0.60 3.24 9.10
C ASP A 167 -1.34 4.53 9.54
N GLY A 168 -0.94 5.68 9.01
CA GLY A 168 -1.65 6.96 9.23
C GLY A 168 -3.08 6.94 8.71
N HIS A 169 -3.34 6.28 7.58
CA HIS A 169 -4.70 6.13 7.03
C HIS A 169 -5.60 5.30 7.95
N ILE A 170 -5.08 4.18 8.48
CA ILE A 170 -5.81 3.35 9.44
C ILE A 170 -6.13 4.14 10.71
N ALA A 171 -5.19 4.93 11.22
CA ALA A 171 -5.41 5.82 12.36
C ALA A 171 -6.49 6.87 12.07
N ALA A 172 -6.49 7.47 10.87
CA ALA A 172 -7.49 8.44 10.45
C ALA A 172 -8.89 7.83 10.33
N LEU A 173 -9.01 6.60 9.78
CA LEU A 173 -10.26 5.85 9.69
C LEU A 173 -10.82 5.54 11.08
N THR A 174 -9.99 4.99 11.96
CA THR A 174 -10.35 4.67 13.35
C THR A 174 -10.77 5.91 14.11
N GLY A 175 -10.04 7.02 13.97
CA GLY A 175 -10.37 8.31 14.57
C GLY A 175 -11.68 8.93 14.05
N ALA A 176 -12.09 8.58 12.83
CA ALA A 176 -13.39 8.93 12.26
C ALA A 176 -14.53 7.99 12.68
N GLY A 177 -14.23 6.98 13.51
CA GLY A 177 -15.20 5.98 13.97
C GLY A 177 -15.69 5.06 12.88
N LEU A 178 -14.83 4.74 11.90
CA LEU A 178 -15.11 3.79 10.83
C LEU A 178 -14.42 2.45 11.16
N ASP A 179 -15.20 1.39 11.27
CA ASP A 179 -14.69 0.05 11.38
C ASP A 179 -14.11 -0.43 10.01
N PRO A 180 -13.41 -1.60 9.95
CA PRO A 180 -12.81 -2.08 8.72
C PRO A 180 -13.77 -2.17 7.53
N VAL A 181 -15.00 -2.68 7.73
CA VAL A 181 -15.95 -2.83 6.63
C VAL A 181 -16.65 -1.51 6.30
N GLU A 182 -16.97 -0.68 7.30
CA GLU A 182 -17.49 0.68 7.09
C GLU A 182 -16.51 1.55 6.30
N SER A 183 -15.22 1.37 6.52
CA SER A 183 -14.16 2.04 5.76
C SER A 183 -14.25 1.75 4.26
N LEU A 184 -14.49 0.48 3.87
CA LEU A 184 -14.64 0.06 2.49
C LEU A 184 -15.97 0.53 1.89
N VAL A 185 -17.08 0.36 2.63
CA VAL A 185 -18.43 0.78 2.19
C VAL A 185 -18.45 2.29 1.95
N SER A 186 -17.92 3.09 2.88
CA SER A 186 -17.88 4.55 2.72
C SER A 186 -16.99 5.00 1.57
N PHE A 187 -15.88 4.29 1.30
CA PHE A 187 -14.99 4.58 0.18
C PHE A 187 -15.65 4.28 -1.18
N ALA A 188 -16.36 3.15 -1.28
CA ALA A 188 -17.16 2.83 -2.45
C ALA A 188 -18.29 3.85 -2.67
N ALA A 189 -18.97 4.25 -1.60
CA ALA A 189 -20.11 5.17 -1.66
C ALA A 189 -19.77 6.58 -2.17
N VAL A 190 -18.52 7.04 -1.99
CA VAL A 190 -18.04 8.29 -2.60
C VAL A 190 -17.54 8.12 -4.03
N GLY A 191 -17.64 6.92 -4.61
CA GLY A 191 -17.21 6.62 -5.98
C GLY A 191 -15.69 6.51 -6.16
N ALA A 192 -14.93 6.37 -5.07
CA ALA A 192 -13.46 6.27 -5.16
C ALA A 192 -12.98 4.95 -5.77
N ALA A 193 -13.73 3.86 -5.54
CA ALA A 193 -13.53 2.58 -6.23
C ALA A 193 -14.87 1.84 -6.34
N PRO A 194 -15.07 0.97 -7.36
CA PRO A 194 -16.23 0.10 -7.45
C PRO A 194 -16.34 -0.85 -6.25
N ALA A 195 -17.55 -1.11 -5.74
CA ALA A 195 -17.74 -1.99 -4.58
C ALA A 195 -17.22 -3.42 -4.83
N GLU A 196 -17.29 -3.88 -6.07
CA GLU A 196 -16.89 -5.22 -6.51
C GLU A 196 -15.42 -5.52 -6.26
N VAL A 197 -14.54 -4.52 -6.33
CA VAL A 197 -13.09 -4.72 -6.09
C VAL A 197 -12.81 -5.14 -4.64
N PHE A 198 -13.73 -4.81 -3.72
CA PHE A 198 -13.60 -5.15 -2.29
C PHE A 198 -14.08 -6.56 -1.95
N ALA A 199 -14.67 -7.31 -2.89
CA ALA A 199 -14.94 -8.74 -2.71
C ALA A 199 -13.68 -9.50 -2.29
N SER A 200 -12.53 -9.07 -2.80
CA SER A 200 -11.20 -9.56 -2.45
C SER A 200 -10.82 -9.42 -0.96
N ARG A 201 -11.55 -8.61 -0.19
CA ARG A 201 -11.33 -8.44 1.26
C ARG A 201 -12.06 -9.49 2.10
N GLY A 202 -12.94 -10.26 1.47
CA GLY A 202 -13.58 -11.43 2.05
C GLY A 202 -14.74 -11.12 3.01
N TRP A 203 -15.23 -9.89 3.06
CA TRP A 203 -16.46 -9.57 3.81
C TRP A 203 -17.67 -10.15 3.10
N SER A 204 -18.60 -10.76 3.87
CA SER A 204 -19.84 -11.30 3.32
C SER A 204 -20.80 -10.19 2.90
N ALA A 205 -21.79 -10.55 2.07
CA ALA A 205 -22.86 -9.61 1.70
C ALA A 205 -23.66 -9.12 2.91
N GLU A 206 -23.80 -9.99 3.94
CA GLU A 206 -24.48 -9.64 5.20
C GLU A 206 -23.67 -8.62 6.02
N GLU A 207 -22.36 -8.84 6.19
CA GLU A 207 -21.47 -7.90 6.89
C GLU A 207 -21.39 -6.55 6.16
N TRP A 208 -21.33 -6.57 4.84
CA TRP A 208 -21.36 -5.37 4.00
C TRP A 208 -22.70 -4.63 4.14
N GLY A 209 -23.82 -5.36 4.10
CA GLY A 209 -25.15 -4.81 4.31
C GLY A 209 -25.34 -4.20 5.70
N ALA A 210 -24.87 -4.87 6.75
CA ALA A 210 -24.91 -4.36 8.12
C ALA A 210 -24.08 -3.07 8.28
N ALA A 211 -22.87 -3.01 7.69
CA ALA A 211 -22.06 -1.79 7.70
C ALA A 211 -22.76 -0.64 6.96
N ARG A 212 -23.39 -0.93 5.82
CA ARG A 212 -24.19 0.05 5.09
C ARG A 212 -25.32 0.61 5.94
N LEU A 213 -26.07 -0.23 6.67
CA LEU A 213 -27.15 0.21 7.57
C LEU A 213 -26.61 1.12 8.68
N ARG A 214 -25.52 0.75 9.36
CA ARG A 214 -24.91 1.59 10.39
C ARG A 214 -24.49 2.96 9.86
N LEU A 215 -23.92 3.01 8.65
CA LEU A 215 -23.55 4.28 8.01
C LEU A 215 -24.78 5.11 7.62
N GLN A 216 -25.92 4.49 7.23
CA GLN A 216 -27.19 5.16 7.00
C GLN A 216 -27.78 5.74 8.29
N GLU A 217 -27.78 4.98 9.38
CA GLU A 217 -28.22 5.44 10.70
C GLU A 217 -27.41 6.65 11.19
N ARG A 218 -26.12 6.72 10.84
CA ARG A 218 -25.24 7.87 11.12
C ARG A 218 -25.43 9.04 10.14
N GLY A 219 -26.33 8.93 9.16
CA GLY A 219 -26.57 9.95 8.14
C GLY A 219 -25.43 10.12 7.14
N LEU A 220 -24.52 9.14 7.04
CA LEU A 220 -23.37 9.18 6.14
C LEU A 220 -23.69 8.62 4.74
N LEU A 221 -24.70 7.75 4.66
CA LEU A 221 -25.22 7.20 3.40
C LEU A 221 -26.71 7.51 3.24
N ALA A 222 -27.12 7.74 2.00
CA ALA A 222 -28.51 7.79 1.59
C ALA A 222 -29.12 6.38 1.48
N ALA A 223 -30.45 6.28 1.35
CA ALA A 223 -31.15 5.00 1.26
C ALA A 223 -30.69 4.15 0.05
N ASP A 224 -30.31 4.79 -1.06
CA ASP A 224 -29.77 4.12 -2.26
C ASP A 224 -28.32 3.63 -2.08
N GLY A 225 -27.64 4.03 -0.98
CA GLY A 225 -26.26 3.66 -0.64
C GLY A 225 -25.19 4.61 -1.17
N THR A 226 -25.58 5.70 -1.80
CA THR A 226 -24.65 6.77 -2.16
C THR A 226 -24.27 7.60 -0.93
N ALA A 227 -23.10 8.21 -0.94
CA ALA A 227 -22.68 9.07 0.16
C ALA A 227 -23.56 10.35 0.22
N THR A 228 -23.99 10.73 1.42
CA THR A 228 -24.57 12.06 1.69
C THR A 228 -23.47 13.13 1.65
N ASP A 229 -23.83 14.41 1.75
CA ASP A 229 -22.85 15.50 1.90
C ASP A 229 -21.99 15.27 3.16
N THR A 230 -22.62 14.90 4.29
CA THR A 230 -21.91 14.55 5.53
C THR A 230 -20.94 13.37 5.34
N GLY A 231 -21.37 12.36 4.58
CA GLY A 231 -20.51 11.23 4.24
C GLY A 231 -19.30 11.63 3.37
N ARG A 232 -19.53 12.49 2.37
CA ARG A 232 -18.45 13.06 1.54
C ARG A 232 -17.48 13.91 2.36
N GLU A 233 -18.00 14.74 3.26
CA GLU A 233 -17.17 15.54 4.16
C GLU A 233 -16.33 14.68 5.11
N LEU A 234 -16.92 13.62 5.68
CA LEU A 234 -16.19 12.67 6.53
C LEU A 234 -15.02 12.04 5.76
N ARG A 235 -15.29 11.54 4.55
CA ARG A 235 -14.22 10.93 3.71
C ARG A 235 -13.15 11.96 3.33
N ALA A 236 -13.53 13.18 3.00
CA ALA A 236 -12.57 14.25 2.71
C ALA A 236 -11.69 14.57 3.93
N LYS A 237 -12.26 14.58 5.15
CA LYS A 237 -11.51 14.77 6.40
C LYS A 237 -10.55 13.59 6.66
N VAL A 238 -10.97 12.34 6.42
CA VAL A 238 -10.10 11.16 6.54
C VAL A 238 -8.91 11.28 5.58
N GLU A 239 -9.15 11.65 4.33
CA GLU A 239 -8.09 11.79 3.34
C GLU A 239 -7.13 12.95 3.69
N LEU A 240 -7.67 14.08 4.14
CA LEU A 240 -6.86 15.22 4.58
C LEU A 240 -5.97 14.82 5.77
N ARG A 241 -6.54 14.14 6.77
CA ARG A 241 -5.78 13.68 7.94
C ARG A 241 -4.70 12.67 7.55
N THR A 242 -5.00 11.76 6.62
CA THR A 242 -4.01 10.82 6.07
C THR A 242 -2.83 11.57 5.43
N ASP A 243 -3.10 12.59 4.63
CA ASP A 243 -2.05 13.38 3.99
C ASP A 243 -1.23 14.19 5.00
N GLU A 244 -1.87 14.72 6.05
CA GLU A 244 -1.19 15.43 7.14
C GLU A 244 -0.24 14.50 7.92
N GLU A 245 -0.69 13.29 8.28
CA GLU A 245 0.13 12.28 8.97
C GLU A 245 1.30 11.80 8.09
N ALA A 246 1.10 11.74 6.77
CA ALA A 246 2.14 11.33 5.83
C ALA A 246 3.09 12.48 5.41
N ALA A 247 2.95 13.69 5.95
CA ALA A 247 3.69 14.85 5.47
C ALA A 247 5.14 14.94 6.00
N ALA A 248 5.43 14.38 7.17
CA ALA A 248 6.73 14.54 7.83
C ALA A 248 7.93 14.13 6.95
N PRO A 249 7.94 12.98 6.25
CA PRO A 249 9.00 12.59 5.33
C PRO A 249 9.28 13.63 4.24
N TRP A 250 8.23 14.20 3.68
CA TRP A 250 8.31 15.15 2.58
C TRP A 250 8.74 16.54 3.01
N ARG A 251 8.41 16.94 4.24
CA ARG A 251 8.95 18.15 4.88
C ARG A 251 10.44 18.04 5.13
N ALA A 252 10.89 16.89 5.61
CA ALA A 252 12.30 16.62 5.86
C ALA A 252 13.15 16.65 4.58
N LEU A 253 12.60 16.16 3.45
CA LEU A 253 13.26 16.21 2.16
C LEU A 253 13.37 17.66 1.63
N GLY A 254 12.36 18.49 1.89
CA GLY A 254 12.28 19.85 1.38
C GLY A 254 11.74 19.95 -0.05
N GLU A 255 11.35 21.16 -0.44
CA GLU A 255 10.65 21.38 -1.71
C GLU A 255 11.52 21.13 -2.96
N PRO A 256 12.75 21.65 -3.06
CA PRO A 256 13.57 21.45 -4.27
C PRO A 256 13.89 19.98 -4.54
N GLU A 257 14.22 19.24 -3.51
CA GLU A 257 14.57 17.82 -3.63
C GLU A 257 13.32 16.95 -3.91
N ARG A 258 12.18 17.32 -3.34
CA ARG A 258 10.90 16.67 -3.66
C ARG A 258 10.51 16.89 -5.13
N GLU A 259 10.65 18.12 -5.65
CA GLU A 259 10.41 18.40 -7.08
C GLU A 259 11.39 17.64 -7.97
N ARG A 260 12.65 17.55 -7.56
CA ARG A 260 13.64 16.73 -8.28
C ARG A 260 13.24 15.25 -8.30
N LEU A 261 12.76 14.72 -7.18
CA LEU A 261 12.29 13.33 -7.10
C LEU A 261 11.06 13.10 -8.00
N VAL A 262 10.12 14.04 -8.07
CA VAL A 262 8.97 13.98 -9.01
C VAL A 262 9.45 13.87 -10.45
N GLN A 263 10.43 14.67 -10.86
CA GLN A 263 11.02 14.62 -12.21
C GLN A 263 11.66 13.26 -12.50
N LEU A 264 12.42 12.72 -11.55
CA LEU A 264 13.12 11.43 -11.69
C LEU A 264 12.16 10.26 -11.76
N LEU A 265 11.01 10.32 -11.06
CA LEU A 265 10.03 9.23 -11.01
C LEU A 265 9.02 9.28 -12.15
N GLY A 266 8.90 10.38 -12.89
CA GLY A 266 7.86 10.56 -13.90
C GLY A 266 7.89 9.48 -15.00
N GLU A 267 9.05 9.23 -15.59
CA GLU A 267 9.22 8.19 -16.62
C GLU A 267 9.04 6.76 -16.05
N PRO A 268 9.72 6.35 -14.95
CA PRO A 268 9.47 5.06 -14.32
C PRO A 268 8.00 4.83 -13.94
N TRP A 269 7.32 5.84 -13.45
CA TRP A 269 5.90 5.76 -13.12
C TRP A 269 5.05 5.46 -14.36
N LEU A 270 5.27 6.18 -15.47
CA LEU A 270 4.56 5.96 -16.74
C LEU A 270 4.78 4.54 -17.26
N GLU A 271 5.99 4.02 -17.17
CA GLU A 271 6.32 2.66 -17.62
C GLU A 271 5.63 1.59 -16.77
N VAL A 272 5.60 1.75 -15.44
CA VAL A 272 4.86 0.84 -14.55
C VAL A 272 3.36 0.86 -14.88
N ILE A 273 2.75 2.03 -15.01
CA ILE A 273 1.33 2.15 -15.34
C ILE A 273 1.04 1.58 -16.73
N GLY A 274 1.91 1.85 -17.71
CA GLY A 274 1.77 1.36 -19.09
C GLY A 274 2.10 -0.12 -19.27
N SER A 275 2.75 -0.77 -18.30
CA SER A 275 3.16 -2.18 -18.40
C SER A 275 2.02 -3.19 -18.40
N GLY A 276 0.84 -2.81 -17.93
CA GLY A 276 -0.30 -3.71 -17.74
C GLY A 276 -0.18 -4.65 -16.53
N LEU A 277 0.87 -4.55 -15.72
CA LEU A 277 1.03 -5.34 -14.49
C LEU A 277 -0.03 -5.01 -13.44
N LEU A 278 -0.37 -3.72 -13.31
CA LEU A 278 -1.32 -3.27 -12.29
C LEU A 278 -2.75 -3.32 -12.85
N PRO A 279 -3.73 -3.85 -12.08
CA PRO A 279 -5.11 -3.88 -12.54
C PRO A 279 -5.68 -2.46 -12.68
N SER A 280 -6.41 -2.20 -13.79
CA SER A 280 -7.05 -0.91 -14.06
C SER A 280 -8.09 -0.51 -13.01
N ALA A 281 -8.78 -1.49 -12.42
CA ALA A 281 -9.65 -1.31 -11.26
C ALA A 281 -8.98 -1.91 -10.03
N ASN A 282 -8.65 -1.07 -9.06
CA ASN A 282 -7.96 -1.49 -7.84
C ASN A 282 -8.56 -0.81 -6.60
N THR A 283 -8.23 -1.37 -5.43
CA THR A 283 -8.76 -0.91 -4.14
C THR A 283 -8.22 0.45 -3.67
N LEU A 284 -7.25 1.02 -4.38
CA LEU A 284 -6.58 2.28 -4.03
C LEU A 284 -7.02 3.44 -4.92
N GLY A 285 -7.75 3.15 -6.01
CA GLY A 285 -8.17 4.16 -6.98
C GLY A 285 -7.01 4.74 -7.81
N ILE A 286 -5.86 4.04 -7.88
CA ILE A 286 -4.67 4.45 -8.64
C ILE A 286 -4.77 3.95 -10.08
N GLY A 287 -4.24 4.74 -11.03
CA GLY A 287 -4.19 4.39 -12.46
C GLY A 287 -5.33 4.97 -13.29
N LYS A 288 -6.10 5.89 -12.74
CA LYS A 288 -6.98 6.77 -13.53
C LYS A 288 -6.18 8.04 -13.84
N VAL A 289 -5.60 8.08 -15.02
CA VAL A 289 -5.02 9.30 -15.61
C VAL A 289 -6.14 10.10 -16.26
#